data_ed70dc06d46583563ce6ce6292bb074f
#
_entry.id   ed70dc06d46583563ce6ce6292bb074f
#
_cell.length_a   1.000
_cell.length_b   1.000
_cell.length_c   1.000
_cell.angle_alpha   90.00
_cell.angle_beta   90.00
_cell.angle_gamma   90.00
#
_symmetry.space_group_name_H-M   'P 1'
#
loop_
_entity.id
_entity.type
_entity.pdbx_description
1 polymer ?
#
loop_
_entity_poly.entity_id
_entity_poly.type
_entity_poly.pdbx_seq_one_letter_code
_entity_poly.pdbx_strand_id
1 'polypeptide(L)'
;MSFYLDLATRLCILAIAAVGLNLILGYGGMISFGHAAYLGLGAYAVGIPAHHWLYGGLDFLATTNGFVHILIAIAISGLFALLTGLICLKTKGVYFIMITMAFSQMAYYLFVSIEEYGGDDGLVINTRSEIPLINLDDPIQMFLVSFSSLIFFMWLVYLITKSNFGLILSGIKDNEARMVSLGYNVYFHKLIAFIFSGIICGFAGVLLGNFTTFISPEMIDWSRSGELMFMVILGGCLLYTSDAADDR
;
A
#
# COMPACT_ATOMS: atom_id res chain seq x y z
N MET A 1 16.15 -15.71 18.85
CA MET A 1 15.57 -16.24 17.60
C MET A 1 14.37 -15.42 17.14
N SER A 2 13.52 -14.91 18.04
CA SER A 2 12.41 -14.00 17.75
C SER A 2 12.81 -12.71 17.04
N PHE A 3 13.87 -12.04 17.47
CA PHE A 3 14.31 -10.76 16.86
C PHE A 3 14.55 -10.84 15.33
N TYR A 4 15.22 -11.90 14.87
CA TYR A 4 15.46 -12.08 13.41
C TYR A 4 14.18 -12.39 12.64
N LEU A 5 13.24 -13.12 13.27
CA LEU A 5 11.93 -13.39 12.68
C LEU A 5 11.09 -12.12 12.59
N ASP A 6 11.09 -11.30 13.63
CA ASP A 6 10.35 -10.03 13.64
C ASP A 6 10.90 -9.07 12.60
N LEU A 7 12.24 -8.98 12.47
CA LEU A 7 12.89 -8.20 11.42
C LEU A 7 12.50 -8.69 10.02
N ALA A 8 12.57 -10.02 9.79
CA ALA A 8 12.22 -10.62 8.51
C ALA A 8 10.73 -10.40 8.16
N THR A 9 9.84 -10.53 9.14
CA THR A 9 8.40 -10.26 8.97
C THR A 9 8.16 -8.81 8.55
N ARG A 10 8.78 -7.86 9.24
CA ARG A 10 8.68 -6.43 8.91
C ARG A 10 9.20 -6.13 7.51
N LEU A 11 10.33 -6.73 7.12
CA LEU A 11 10.88 -6.59 5.77
C LEU A 11 9.94 -7.16 4.71
N CYS A 12 9.32 -8.33 4.94
CA CYS A 12 8.33 -8.90 4.02
C CYS A 12 7.11 -7.98 3.85
N ILE A 13 6.59 -7.40 4.93
CA ILE A 13 5.44 -6.49 4.89
C ILE A 13 5.78 -5.21 4.08
N LEU A 14 6.92 -4.60 4.36
CA LEU A 14 7.38 -3.42 3.62
C LEU A 14 7.68 -3.75 2.15
N ALA A 15 8.17 -4.96 1.87
CA ALA A 15 8.37 -5.42 0.50
C ALA A 15 7.05 -5.55 -0.27
N ILE A 16 5.94 -5.98 0.36
CA ILE A 16 4.62 -5.98 -0.27
C ILE A 16 4.21 -4.55 -0.67
N ALA A 17 4.37 -3.58 0.25
CA ALA A 17 4.07 -2.18 -0.05
C ALA A 17 4.96 -1.63 -1.17
N ALA A 18 6.25 -1.98 -1.18
CA ALA A 18 7.19 -1.61 -2.23
C ALA A 18 6.81 -2.23 -3.59
N VAL A 19 6.36 -3.50 -3.63
CA VAL A 19 5.85 -4.15 -4.85
C VAL A 19 4.62 -3.42 -5.38
N GLY A 20 3.70 -3.00 -4.51
CA GLY A 20 2.56 -2.15 -4.88
C GLY A 20 2.98 -0.83 -5.49
N LEU A 21 3.92 -0.12 -4.86
CA LEU A 21 4.45 1.14 -5.38
C LEU A 21 5.23 0.95 -6.70
N ASN A 22 5.98 -0.14 -6.85
CA ASN A 22 6.73 -0.44 -8.06
C ASN A 22 5.82 -0.62 -9.29
N LEU A 23 4.58 -1.05 -9.12
CA LEU A 23 3.61 -1.16 -10.23
C LEU A 23 3.39 0.19 -10.92
N ILE A 24 3.31 1.28 -10.17
CA ILE A 24 3.10 2.63 -10.76
C ILE A 24 4.40 3.37 -11.03
N LEU A 25 5.41 3.22 -10.18
CA LEU A 25 6.72 3.86 -10.38
C LEU A 25 7.49 3.17 -11.52
N GLY A 26 7.61 1.86 -11.45
CA GLY A 26 8.41 1.06 -12.38
C GLY A 26 7.77 0.98 -13.77
N TYR A 27 6.51 0.60 -13.84
CA TYR A 27 5.78 0.37 -15.11
C TYR A 27 4.97 1.56 -15.57
N GLY A 28 4.40 2.34 -14.64
CA GLY A 28 3.58 3.52 -14.97
C GLY A 28 4.35 4.82 -15.13
N GLY A 29 5.60 4.89 -14.67
CA GLY A 29 6.41 6.12 -14.69
C GLY A 29 5.85 7.25 -13.80
N MET A 30 5.03 6.91 -12.81
CA MET A 30 4.36 7.88 -11.92
C MET A 30 5.00 7.84 -10.53
N ILE A 31 5.67 8.93 -10.15
CA ILE A 31 6.28 9.08 -8.82
C ILE A 31 5.24 9.63 -7.86
N SER A 32 4.83 8.84 -6.85
CA SER A 32 3.80 9.22 -5.89
C SER A 32 4.31 9.17 -4.44
N PHE A 33 4.12 10.26 -3.70
CA PHE A 33 4.40 10.37 -2.26
C PHE A 33 3.16 10.14 -1.38
N GLY A 34 2.08 9.62 -1.96
CA GLY A 34 0.82 9.32 -1.25
C GLY A 34 0.68 7.88 -0.77
N HIS A 35 1.66 6.99 -1.03
CA HIS A 35 1.49 5.55 -0.80
C HIS A 35 1.48 5.15 0.66
N ALA A 36 2.15 5.91 1.54
CA ALA A 36 2.04 5.71 2.98
C ALA A 36 0.61 5.93 3.50
N ALA A 37 -0.17 6.81 2.87
CA ALA A 37 -1.57 6.98 3.25
C ALA A 37 -2.38 5.69 3.08
N TYR A 38 -2.18 4.94 1.98
CA TYR A 38 -2.86 3.65 1.79
C TYR A 38 -2.41 2.60 2.81
N LEU A 39 -1.12 2.59 3.12
CA LEU A 39 -0.57 1.69 4.15
C LEU A 39 -1.16 2.01 5.52
N GLY A 40 -1.19 3.28 5.92
CA GLY A 40 -1.79 3.71 7.17
C GLY A 40 -3.30 3.44 7.23
N LEU A 41 -4.05 3.75 6.15
CA LEU A 41 -5.48 3.43 6.05
C LEU A 41 -5.76 1.93 6.22
N GLY A 42 -4.90 1.08 5.64
CA GLY A 42 -4.96 -0.36 5.84
C GLY A 42 -4.73 -0.78 7.28
N ALA A 43 -3.78 -0.14 7.99
CA ALA A 43 -3.54 -0.39 9.41
C ALA A 43 -4.74 0.05 10.27
N TYR A 44 -5.29 1.24 10.04
CA TYR A 44 -6.50 1.73 10.72
C TYR A 44 -7.74 0.88 10.43
N ALA A 45 -7.84 0.25 9.27
CA ALA A 45 -8.90 -0.69 8.94
C ALA A 45 -8.90 -1.96 9.82
N VAL A 46 -7.79 -2.24 10.50
CA VAL A 46 -7.70 -3.27 11.56
C VAL A 46 -7.97 -2.65 12.93
N GLY A 47 -7.36 -1.49 13.21
CA GLY A 47 -7.42 -0.86 14.52
C GLY A 47 -8.80 -0.40 14.92
N ILE A 48 -9.55 0.23 14.01
CA ILE A 48 -10.89 0.76 14.31
C ILE A 48 -11.87 -0.36 14.67
N PRO A 49 -12.02 -1.46 13.90
CA PRO A 49 -12.91 -2.56 14.31
C PRO A 49 -12.47 -3.23 15.61
N ALA A 50 -11.17 -3.41 15.83
CA ALA A 50 -10.64 -3.99 17.07
C ALA A 50 -10.94 -3.10 18.30
N HIS A 51 -10.86 -1.77 18.14
CA HIS A 51 -11.22 -0.80 19.17
C HIS A 51 -12.72 -0.88 19.53
N HIS A 52 -13.61 -0.90 18.53
CA HIS A 52 -15.05 -1.02 18.77
C HIS A 52 -15.46 -2.37 19.37
N TRP A 53 -14.72 -3.44 19.11
CA TRP A 53 -14.95 -4.73 19.75
C TRP A 53 -14.71 -4.69 21.26
N LEU A 54 -13.68 -3.95 21.72
CA LEU A 54 -13.29 -3.86 23.12
C LEU A 54 -14.11 -2.84 23.92
N TYR A 55 -14.33 -1.66 23.33
CA TYR A 55 -14.92 -0.51 24.05
C TYR A 55 -16.41 -0.30 23.72
N GLY A 56 -16.96 -1.05 22.75
CA GLY A 56 -18.32 -0.85 22.27
C GLY A 56 -18.41 0.36 21.35
N GLY A 57 -19.54 0.54 20.69
CA GLY A 57 -19.82 1.69 19.83
C GLY A 57 -20.58 1.25 18.59
N LEU A 58 -19.92 1.05 17.47
CA LEU A 58 -20.53 0.59 16.23
C LEU A 58 -20.53 -0.94 16.15
N ASP A 59 -21.56 -1.60 16.69
CA ASP A 59 -21.68 -3.08 16.71
C ASP A 59 -21.55 -3.71 15.29
N PHE A 60 -21.89 -2.98 14.24
CA PHE A 60 -21.75 -3.44 12.86
C PHE A 60 -20.28 -3.58 12.39
N LEU A 61 -19.37 -2.79 12.94
CA LEU A 61 -17.94 -2.81 12.60
C LEU A 61 -17.11 -3.60 13.62
N ALA A 62 -17.67 -3.93 14.78
CA ALA A 62 -17.01 -4.62 15.87
C ALA A 62 -16.76 -6.10 15.51
N THR A 63 -15.66 -6.40 14.87
CA THR A 63 -15.29 -7.77 14.50
C THR A 63 -13.81 -8.02 14.73
N THR A 64 -13.47 -9.27 15.10
CA THR A 64 -12.07 -9.75 15.18
C THR A 64 -11.68 -10.56 13.94
N ASN A 65 -12.61 -10.80 13.02
CA ASN A 65 -12.37 -11.61 11.83
C ASN A 65 -11.37 -10.95 10.87
N GLY A 66 -10.20 -11.57 10.67
CA GLY A 66 -9.16 -11.06 9.78
C GLY A 66 -9.57 -10.90 8.31
N PHE A 67 -10.48 -11.75 7.80
CA PHE A 67 -11.01 -11.60 6.44
C PHE A 67 -11.84 -10.33 6.27
N VAL A 68 -12.63 -9.97 7.30
CA VAL A 68 -13.42 -8.73 7.28
C VAL A 68 -12.49 -7.52 7.32
N HIS A 69 -11.44 -7.54 8.14
CA HIS A 69 -10.44 -6.48 8.18
C HIS A 69 -9.75 -6.28 6.82
N ILE A 70 -9.37 -7.37 6.14
CA ILE A 70 -8.79 -7.31 4.79
C ILE A 70 -9.77 -6.69 3.80
N LEU A 71 -11.04 -7.09 3.83
CA LEU A 71 -12.07 -6.57 2.93
C LEU A 71 -12.32 -5.08 3.15
N ILE A 72 -12.41 -4.65 4.42
CA ILE A 72 -12.54 -3.25 4.81
C ILE A 72 -11.32 -2.44 4.33
N ALA A 73 -10.11 -2.96 4.54
CA ALA A 73 -8.88 -2.32 4.11
C ALA A 73 -8.82 -2.14 2.59
N ILE A 74 -9.17 -3.18 1.82
CA ILE A 74 -9.24 -3.11 0.35
C ILE A 74 -10.28 -2.07 -0.10
N ALA A 75 -11.44 -2.05 0.54
CA ALA A 75 -12.50 -1.09 0.20
C ALA A 75 -12.08 0.35 0.50
N ILE A 76 -11.55 0.62 1.69
CA ILE A 76 -11.16 1.97 2.11
C ILE A 76 -9.94 2.45 1.31
N SER A 77 -8.89 1.64 1.19
CA SER A 77 -7.69 2.01 0.43
C SER A 77 -7.99 2.15 -1.07
N GLY A 78 -8.83 1.27 -1.63
CA GLY A 78 -9.27 1.35 -3.02
C GLY A 78 -10.12 2.59 -3.30
N LEU A 79 -11.06 2.92 -2.40
CA LEU A 79 -11.88 4.13 -2.52
C LEU A 79 -11.03 5.39 -2.42
N PHE A 80 -10.12 5.45 -1.45
CA PHE A 80 -9.21 6.58 -1.29
C PHE A 80 -8.27 6.71 -2.50
N ALA A 81 -7.76 5.59 -3.03
CA ALA A 81 -6.95 5.56 -4.24
C ALA A 81 -7.74 6.01 -5.48
N LEU A 82 -9.02 5.66 -5.57
CA LEU A 82 -9.89 6.13 -6.64
C LEU A 82 -10.10 7.64 -6.55
N LEU A 83 -10.45 8.17 -5.37
CA LEU A 83 -10.68 9.61 -5.17
C LEU A 83 -9.42 10.43 -5.45
N THR A 84 -8.29 10.03 -4.88
CA THR A 84 -7.00 10.71 -5.11
C THR A 84 -6.53 10.55 -6.56
N GLY A 85 -6.69 9.37 -7.16
CA GLY A 85 -6.32 9.10 -8.54
C GLY A 85 -7.11 9.94 -9.54
N LEU A 86 -8.42 10.11 -9.35
CA LEU A 86 -9.28 10.95 -10.21
C LEU A 86 -8.80 12.41 -10.30
N ILE A 87 -8.21 12.92 -9.21
CA ILE A 87 -7.74 14.31 -9.13
C ILE A 87 -6.27 14.38 -9.58
N CYS A 88 -5.41 13.54 -9.00
CA CYS A 88 -3.96 13.60 -9.18
C CYS A 88 -3.54 13.29 -10.63
N LEU A 89 -4.19 12.32 -11.30
CA LEU A 89 -3.82 11.89 -12.65
C LEU A 89 -4.15 12.91 -13.76
N LYS A 90 -4.85 13.99 -13.43
CA LYS A 90 -5.04 15.14 -14.33
C LYS A 90 -3.78 16.01 -14.42
N THR A 91 -2.86 15.86 -13.49
CA THR A 91 -1.60 16.59 -13.42
C THR A 91 -0.42 15.69 -13.83
N LYS A 92 0.69 16.28 -14.20
CA LYS A 92 1.88 15.57 -14.67
C LYS A 92 3.15 16.08 -13.98
N GLY A 93 4.15 15.19 -13.90
CA GLY A 93 5.47 15.54 -13.38
C GLY A 93 5.43 15.94 -11.90
N VAL A 94 6.10 17.05 -11.58
CA VAL A 94 6.25 17.54 -10.20
C VAL A 94 4.90 17.87 -9.54
N TYR A 95 3.93 18.38 -10.31
CA TYR A 95 2.59 18.69 -9.78
C TYR A 95 1.86 17.44 -9.27
N PHE A 96 2.04 16.31 -9.94
CA PHE A 96 1.47 15.03 -9.48
C PHE A 96 2.07 14.62 -8.12
N ILE A 97 3.39 14.76 -7.95
CA ILE A 97 4.08 14.46 -6.70
C ILE A 97 3.55 15.34 -5.57
N MET A 98 3.45 16.66 -5.79
CA MET A 98 2.97 17.60 -4.77
C MET A 98 1.53 17.33 -4.35
N ILE A 99 0.64 17.02 -5.29
CA ILE A 99 -0.77 16.75 -4.98
C ILE A 99 -0.92 15.43 -4.22
N THR A 100 -0.20 14.36 -4.60
CA THR A 100 -0.24 13.09 -3.87
C THR A 100 0.28 13.24 -2.45
N MET A 101 1.34 14.04 -2.24
CA MET A 101 1.85 14.40 -0.93
C MET A 101 0.81 15.18 -0.10
N ALA A 102 0.12 16.15 -0.71
CA ALA A 102 -0.91 16.93 -0.04
C ALA A 102 -2.07 16.04 0.44
N PHE A 103 -2.53 15.08 -0.38
CA PHE A 103 -3.56 14.12 0.03
C PHE A 103 -3.11 13.22 1.18
N SER A 104 -1.83 12.81 1.19
CA SER A 104 -1.26 12.05 2.32
C SER A 104 -1.31 12.88 3.61
N GLN A 105 -0.91 14.15 3.54
CA GLN A 105 -0.97 15.07 4.69
C GLN A 105 -2.41 15.37 5.14
N MET A 106 -3.35 15.50 4.21
CA MET A 106 -4.76 15.64 4.57
C MET A 106 -5.26 14.41 5.33
N ALA A 107 -4.92 13.20 4.89
CA ALA A 107 -5.25 11.97 5.60
C ALA A 107 -4.59 11.92 6.98
N TYR A 108 -3.31 12.29 7.09
CA TYR A 108 -2.58 12.37 8.35
C TYR A 108 -3.30 13.28 9.37
N TYR A 109 -3.57 14.52 9.01
CA TYR A 109 -4.24 15.46 9.91
C TYR A 109 -5.67 15.06 10.24
N LEU A 110 -6.35 14.34 9.32
CA LEU A 110 -7.67 13.80 9.60
C LEU A 110 -7.60 12.80 10.76
N PHE A 111 -6.66 11.84 10.72
CA PHE A 111 -6.52 10.86 11.80
C PHE A 111 -6.00 11.45 13.11
N VAL A 112 -5.11 12.44 13.06
CA VAL A 112 -4.66 13.20 14.25
C VAL A 112 -5.83 13.92 14.92
N SER A 113 -6.79 14.44 14.14
CA SER A 113 -7.94 15.19 14.67
C SER A 113 -9.00 14.30 15.31
N ILE A 114 -8.98 12.98 15.10
CA ILE A 114 -9.97 12.05 15.67
C ILE A 114 -9.42 11.49 16.99
N GLU A 115 -9.72 12.18 18.09
CA GLU A 115 -9.29 11.80 19.45
C GLU A 115 -9.84 10.43 19.89
N GLU A 116 -11.00 10.01 19.35
CA GLU A 116 -11.64 8.72 19.67
C GLU A 116 -10.76 7.51 19.31
N TYR A 117 -9.92 7.63 18.28
CA TYR A 117 -8.99 6.58 17.85
C TYR A 117 -7.53 6.86 18.22
N GLY A 118 -7.34 7.55 19.35
CA GLY A 118 -6.02 7.83 19.91
C GLY A 118 -5.36 9.11 19.38
N GLY A 119 -5.97 9.81 18.41
CA GLY A 119 -5.44 11.08 17.88
C GLY A 119 -3.94 10.98 17.53
N ASP A 120 -3.16 11.91 18.06
CA ASP A 120 -1.69 11.96 17.84
C ASP A 120 -0.94 10.83 18.57
N ASP A 121 -1.47 10.37 19.73
CA ASP A 121 -0.85 9.31 20.54
C ASP A 121 -0.95 7.93 19.88
N GLY A 122 -1.83 7.74 18.90
CA GLY A 122 -2.05 6.48 18.21
C GLY A 122 -2.95 5.49 18.92
N LEU A 123 -3.29 4.41 18.24
CA LEU A 123 -4.22 3.38 18.66
C LEU A 123 -3.49 2.07 19.01
N VAL A 124 -3.68 1.56 20.23
CA VAL A 124 -3.17 0.25 20.65
C VAL A 124 -4.20 -0.83 20.31
N ILE A 125 -3.77 -1.84 19.58
CA ILE A 125 -4.59 -3.03 19.28
C ILE A 125 -4.33 -4.09 20.34
N ASN A 126 -5.30 -4.31 21.21
CA ASN A 126 -5.19 -5.32 22.27
C ASN A 126 -5.47 -6.74 21.77
N THR A 127 -6.24 -6.88 20.69
CA THR A 127 -6.59 -8.18 20.08
C THR A 127 -6.21 -8.17 18.61
N ARG A 128 -5.33 -9.11 18.21
CA ARG A 128 -4.99 -9.33 16.80
C ARG A 128 -6.18 -9.92 16.04
N SER A 129 -6.16 -9.76 14.72
CA SER A 129 -7.19 -10.33 13.86
C SER A 129 -7.19 -11.86 13.94
N GLU A 130 -8.35 -12.43 14.20
CA GLU A 130 -8.52 -13.89 14.20
C GLU A 130 -8.73 -14.39 12.77
N ILE A 131 -7.84 -15.26 12.31
CA ILE A 131 -8.02 -15.98 11.05
C ILE A 131 -8.24 -17.46 11.42
N PRO A 132 -9.32 -18.09 10.94
CA PRO A 132 -9.53 -19.52 11.19
C PRO A 132 -8.32 -20.32 10.69
N LEU A 133 -7.75 -21.17 11.53
CA LEU A 133 -6.55 -22.00 11.32
C LEU A 133 -5.18 -21.31 11.49
N ILE A 134 -5.09 -19.99 11.69
CA ILE A 134 -3.83 -19.27 11.81
C ILE A 134 -3.83 -18.43 13.07
N ASN A 135 -2.87 -18.69 13.97
CA ASN A 135 -2.64 -17.89 15.17
C ASN A 135 -1.61 -16.80 14.85
N LEU A 136 -2.07 -15.56 14.67
CA LEU A 136 -1.17 -14.42 14.39
C LEU A 136 -0.32 -14.01 15.61
N ASP A 137 -0.58 -14.59 16.79
CA ASP A 137 0.24 -14.36 17.98
C ASP A 137 1.58 -15.09 17.90
N ASP A 138 1.64 -16.20 17.16
CA ASP A 138 2.87 -16.95 16.94
C ASP A 138 3.77 -16.23 15.91
N PRO A 139 5.00 -15.82 16.27
CA PRO A 139 5.91 -15.11 15.35
C PRO A 139 6.20 -15.89 14.05
N ILE A 140 6.23 -17.23 14.14
CA ILE A 140 6.49 -18.10 12.97
C ILE A 140 5.30 -18.07 12.01
N GLN A 141 4.08 -18.15 12.52
CA GLN A 141 2.88 -18.12 11.68
C GLN A 141 2.70 -16.75 11.05
N MET A 142 2.95 -15.65 11.79
CA MET A 142 2.93 -14.29 11.25
C MET A 142 3.95 -14.11 10.14
N PHE A 143 5.17 -14.64 10.27
CA PHE A 143 6.18 -14.66 9.22
C PHE A 143 5.71 -15.43 7.98
N LEU A 144 5.16 -16.64 8.15
CA LEU A 144 4.67 -17.46 7.05
C LEU A 144 3.53 -16.77 6.28
N VAL A 145 2.60 -16.13 6.97
CA VAL A 145 1.51 -15.34 6.35
C VAL A 145 2.09 -14.17 5.56
N SER A 146 3.02 -13.42 6.14
CA SER A 146 3.63 -12.27 5.46
C SER A 146 4.46 -12.71 4.26
N PHE A 147 5.19 -13.81 4.35
CA PHE A 147 6.00 -14.34 3.27
C PHE A 147 5.15 -14.94 2.14
N SER A 148 4.10 -15.69 2.48
CA SER A 148 3.17 -16.24 1.47
C SER A 148 2.41 -15.13 0.74
N SER A 149 2.00 -14.09 1.45
CA SER A 149 1.34 -12.92 0.84
C SER A 149 2.30 -12.13 -0.05
N LEU A 150 3.58 -12.01 0.31
CA LEU A 150 4.60 -11.40 -0.54
C LEU A 150 4.74 -12.16 -1.88
N ILE A 151 4.88 -13.48 -1.83
CA ILE A 151 4.97 -14.32 -3.03
C ILE A 151 3.70 -14.17 -3.89
N PHE A 152 2.53 -14.17 -3.26
CA PHE A 152 1.25 -13.99 -3.94
C PHE A 152 1.17 -12.65 -4.67
N PHE A 153 1.51 -11.53 -4.02
CA PHE A 153 1.47 -10.21 -4.65
C PHE A 153 2.56 -10.03 -5.71
N MET A 154 3.75 -10.59 -5.53
CA MET A 154 4.77 -10.62 -6.58
C MET A 154 4.28 -11.36 -7.81
N TRP A 155 3.66 -12.54 -7.63
CA TRP A 155 3.09 -13.31 -8.73
C TRP A 155 1.92 -12.57 -9.41
N LEU A 156 1.05 -11.92 -8.63
CA LEU A 156 -0.07 -11.13 -9.14
C LEU A 156 0.43 -9.94 -9.97
N VAL A 157 1.39 -9.18 -9.47
CA VAL A 157 2.00 -8.05 -10.21
C VAL A 157 2.71 -8.56 -11.46
N TYR A 158 3.40 -9.68 -11.40
CA TYR A 158 4.01 -10.31 -12.58
C TYR A 158 2.96 -10.67 -13.64
N LEU A 159 1.82 -11.23 -13.27
CA LEU A 159 0.71 -11.50 -14.20
C LEU A 159 0.15 -10.22 -14.83
N ILE A 160 -0.05 -9.17 -14.02
CA ILE A 160 -0.53 -7.87 -14.49
C ILE A 160 0.44 -7.28 -15.49
N THR A 161 1.74 -7.30 -15.20
CA THR A 161 2.76 -6.69 -16.05
C THR A 161 2.98 -7.46 -17.36
N LYS A 162 2.79 -8.77 -17.37
CA LYS A 162 2.84 -9.61 -18.58
C LYS A 162 1.56 -9.55 -19.42
N SER A 163 0.47 -9.04 -18.90
CA SER A 163 -0.80 -8.89 -19.61
C SER A 163 -0.76 -7.72 -20.60
N ASN A 164 -1.75 -7.66 -21.50
CA ASN A 164 -1.92 -6.51 -22.39
C ASN A 164 -2.01 -5.17 -21.64
N PHE A 165 -2.55 -5.19 -20.41
CA PHE A 165 -2.62 -4.02 -19.56
C PHE A 165 -1.22 -3.51 -19.18
N GLY A 166 -0.31 -4.41 -18.79
CA GLY A 166 1.07 -4.07 -18.45
C GLY A 166 1.86 -3.54 -19.65
N LEU A 167 1.66 -4.13 -20.84
CA LEU A 167 2.28 -3.64 -22.08
C LEU A 167 1.82 -2.22 -22.42
N ILE A 168 0.52 -1.93 -22.27
CA ILE A 168 -0.02 -0.59 -22.50
C ILE A 168 0.55 0.39 -21.48
N LEU A 169 0.64 0.00 -20.20
CA LEU A 169 1.17 0.84 -19.13
C LEU A 169 2.65 1.20 -19.37
N SER A 170 3.47 0.22 -19.79
CA SER A 170 4.87 0.45 -20.17
C SER A 170 4.97 1.37 -21.40
N GLY A 171 4.14 1.15 -22.43
CA GLY A 171 4.08 2.03 -23.60
C GLY A 171 3.69 3.47 -23.25
N ILE A 172 2.83 3.66 -22.24
CA ILE A 172 2.46 5.00 -21.74
C ILE A 172 3.66 5.66 -21.03
N LYS A 173 4.45 4.89 -20.28
CA LYS A 173 5.69 5.39 -19.66
C LYS A 173 6.68 5.86 -20.71
N ASP A 174 6.86 5.11 -21.80
CA ASP A 174 7.84 5.43 -22.84
C ASP A 174 7.40 6.63 -23.69
N ASN A 175 6.15 6.65 -24.17
CA ASN A 175 5.62 7.75 -24.95
C ASN A 175 4.09 7.85 -24.86
N GLU A 176 3.61 8.74 -24.00
CA GLU A 176 2.18 8.97 -23.78
C GLU A 176 1.45 9.44 -25.05
N ALA A 177 2.08 10.35 -25.84
CA ALA A 177 1.46 10.90 -27.04
C ALA A 177 1.25 9.81 -28.11
N ARG A 178 2.20 8.88 -28.25
CA ARG A 178 2.07 7.73 -29.15
C ARG A 178 0.90 6.83 -28.76
N MET A 179 0.74 6.54 -27.46
CA MET A 179 -0.34 5.69 -26.99
C MET A 179 -1.72 6.33 -27.20
N VAL A 180 -1.83 7.65 -27.04
CA VAL A 180 -3.05 8.40 -27.38
C VAL A 180 -3.35 8.31 -28.88
N SER A 181 -2.34 8.45 -29.76
CA SER A 181 -2.51 8.33 -31.22
C SER A 181 -2.93 6.93 -31.64
N LEU A 182 -2.58 5.88 -30.89
CA LEU A 182 -3.01 4.51 -31.08
C LEU A 182 -4.45 4.24 -30.57
N GLY A 183 -5.10 5.26 -29.98
CA GLY A 183 -6.48 5.17 -29.50
C GLY A 183 -6.64 4.64 -28.07
N TYR A 184 -5.57 4.45 -27.30
CA TYR A 184 -5.67 4.00 -25.92
C TYR A 184 -6.03 5.13 -24.97
N ASN A 185 -6.93 4.84 -24.02
CA ASN A 185 -7.30 5.79 -22.97
C ASN A 185 -6.24 5.75 -21.85
N VAL A 186 -5.23 6.62 -21.95
CA VAL A 186 -4.09 6.70 -21.03
C VAL A 186 -4.55 6.96 -19.59
N TYR A 187 -5.49 7.88 -19.41
CA TYR A 187 -6.00 8.23 -18.07
C TYR A 187 -6.60 7.04 -17.34
N PHE A 188 -7.42 6.25 -18.02
CA PHE A 188 -8.10 5.09 -17.44
C PHE A 188 -7.10 3.99 -17.04
N HIS A 189 -6.09 3.72 -17.87
CA HIS A 189 -5.06 2.72 -17.54
C HIS A 189 -4.20 3.15 -16.36
N LYS A 190 -3.82 4.43 -16.29
CA LYS A 190 -3.11 4.99 -15.14
C LYS A 190 -3.96 4.91 -13.86
N LEU A 191 -5.26 5.22 -13.95
CA LEU A 191 -6.17 5.17 -12.79
C LEU A 191 -6.31 3.76 -12.25
N ILE A 192 -6.50 2.77 -13.10
CA ILE A 192 -6.59 1.36 -12.69
C ILE A 192 -5.30 0.91 -12.01
N ALA A 193 -4.13 1.21 -12.60
CA ALA A 193 -2.84 0.88 -11.99
C ALA A 193 -2.67 1.53 -10.61
N PHE A 194 -3.11 2.79 -10.46
CA PHE A 194 -3.06 3.54 -9.22
C PHE A 194 -3.94 2.91 -8.13
N ILE A 195 -5.16 2.49 -8.47
CA ILE A 195 -6.07 1.80 -7.55
C ILE A 195 -5.48 0.45 -7.11
N PHE A 196 -4.98 -0.37 -8.05
CA PHE A 196 -4.35 -1.64 -7.70
C PHE A 196 -3.15 -1.47 -6.77
N SER A 197 -2.31 -0.47 -7.03
CA SER A 197 -1.18 -0.14 -6.17
C SER A 197 -1.63 0.26 -4.76
N GLY A 198 -2.67 1.11 -4.65
CA GLY A 198 -3.26 1.52 -3.37
C GLY A 198 -3.84 0.34 -2.58
N ILE A 199 -4.52 -0.59 -3.26
CA ILE A 199 -5.05 -1.82 -2.64
C ILE A 199 -3.93 -2.71 -2.09
N ILE A 200 -2.85 -2.92 -2.85
CA ILE A 200 -1.72 -3.72 -2.40
C ILE A 200 -1.05 -3.08 -1.18
N CYS A 201 -0.86 -1.75 -1.20
CA CYS A 201 -0.33 -1.02 -0.04
C CYS A 201 -1.28 -1.08 1.17
N GLY A 202 -2.60 -0.98 0.94
CA GLY A 202 -3.60 -1.14 2.01
C GLY A 202 -3.57 -2.53 2.65
N PHE A 203 -3.41 -3.57 1.86
CA PHE A 203 -3.22 -4.93 2.38
C PHE A 203 -1.92 -5.06 3.20
N ALA A 204 -0.82 -4.48 2.74
CA ALA A 204 0.42 -4.42 3.53
C ALA A 204 0.20 -3.69 4.87
N GLY A 205 -0.65 -2.66 4.89
CA GLY A 205 -1.07 -1.95 6.10
C GLY A 205 -1.81 -2.85 7.10
N VAL A 206 -2.71 -3.73 6.64
CA VAL A 206 -3.38 -4.72 7.50
C VAL A 206 -2.37 -5.62 8.21
N LEU A 207 -1.39 -6.14 7.46
CA LEU A 207 -0.34 -6.98 8.04
C LEU A 207 0.53 -6.19 9.02
N LEU A 208 0.85 -4.93 8.68
CA LEU A 208 1.65 -4.07 9.54
C LEU A 208 0.93 -3.76 10.85
N GLY A 209 -0.36 -3.41 10.81
CA GLY A 209 -1.19 -3.16 12.00
C GLY A 209 -1.28 -4.38 12.93
N ASN A 210 -1.48 -5.58 12.38
CA ASN A 210 -1.47 -6.82 13.14
C ASN A 210 -0.08 -7.16 13.70
N PHE A 211 0.99 -6.82 12.98
CA PHE A 211 2.36 -7.08 13.42
C PHE A 211 2.78 -6.15 14.55
N THR A 212 2.59 -4.85 14.39
CA THR A 212 3.03 -3.85 15.37
C THR A 212 2.13 -3.77 16.60
N THR A 213 0.87 -4.17 16.49
CA THR A 213 -0.18 -4.00 17.52
C THR A 213 -0.35 -2.55 18.01
N PHE A 214 0.28 -1.64 17.33
CA PHE A 214 0.25 -0.20 17.55
C PHE A 214 0.18 0.54 16.23
N ILE A 215 -0.79 1.42 16.10
CA ILE A 215 -1.02 2.22 14.89
C ILE A 215 -0.91 3.67 15.26
N SER A 216 0.05 4.39 14.67
CA SER A 216 0.17 5.84 14.82
C SER A 216 -0.14 6.54 13.50
N PRO A 217 -0.63 7.78 13.54
CA PRO A 217 -0.81 8.59 12.33
C PRO A 217 0.49 8.79 11.53
N GLU A 218 1.67 8.70 12.17
CA GLU A 218 2.97 8.77 11.51
C GLU A 218 3.12 7.75 10.36
N MET A 219 2.37 6.62 10.41
CA MET A 219 2.37 5.64 9.31
C MET A 219 1.79 6.21 8.01
N ILE A 220 0.99 7.27 8.09
CA ILE A 220 0.34 7.96 6.95
C ILE A 220 1.24 9.07 6.39
N ASP A 221 2.23 9.52 7.15
CA ASP A 221 3.04 10.68 6.78
C ASP A 221 3.80 10.47 5.45
N TRP A 222 4.00 11.57 4.73
CA TRP A 222 4.70 11.57 3.44
C TRP A 222 6.15 11.07 3.54
N SER A 223 6.80 11.22 4.70
CA SER A 223 8.15 10.71 4.94
C SER A 223 8.23 9.19 4.78
N ARG A 224 7.20 8.46 5.23
CA ARG A 224 7.09 7.02 5.03
C ARG A 224 6.91 6.63 3.56
N SER A 225 6.20 7.45 2.78
CA SER A 225 6.16 7.27 1.32
C SER A 225 7.54 7.42 0.69
N GLY A 226 8.36 8.36 1.19
CA GLY A 226 9.75 8.52 0.79
C GLY A 226 10.58 7.27 1.08
N GLU A 227 10.47 6.68 2.28
CA GLU A 227 11.16 5.44 2.64
C GLU A 227 10.80 4.29 1.68
N LEU A 228 9.50 4.09 1.40
CA LEU A 228 9.04 3.07 0.44
C LEU A 228 9.58 3.33 -0.97
N MET A 229 9.61 4.58 -1.39
CA MET A 229 10.15 4.96 -2.70
C MET A 229 11.65 4.70 -2.78
N PHE A 230 12.42 5.01 -1.74
CA PHE A 230 13.85 4.67 -1.68
C PHE A 230 14.08 3.16 -1.76
N MET A 231 13.26 2.34 -1.11
CA MET A 231 13.34 0.88 -1.22
C MET A 231 13.13 0.40 -2.66
N VAL A 232 12.15 0.97 -3.36
CA VAL A 232 11.87 0.62 -4.77
C VAL A 232 13.01 1.06 -5.69
N ILE A 233 13.51 2.29 -5.53
CA ILE A 233 14.59 2.83 -6.36
C ILE A 233 15.89 2.04 -6.15
N LEU A 234 16.27 1.76 -4.90
CA LEU A 234 17.47 0.97 -4.60
C LEU A 234 17.34 -0.47 -5.10
N GLY A 235 16.16 -1.08 -4.94
CA GLY A 235 15.88 -2.42 -5.47
C GLY A 235 15.87 -2.49 -7.00
N GLY A 236 15.38 -1.44 -7.67
CA GLY A 236 15.32 -1.34 -9.14
C GLY A 236 16.61 -0.83 -9.79
N CYS A 237 17.40 -0.04 -9.08
CA CYS A 237 18.63 0.53 -9.61
C CYS A 237 19.66 -0.55 -10.05
N LEU A 238 19.68 -1.68 -9.35
CA LEU A 238 20.53 -2.83 -9.69
C LEU A 238 20.13 -3.49 -11.01
N LEU A 239 18.85 -3.45 -11.39
CA LEU A 239 18.36 -4.00 -12.67
C LEU A 239 18.74 -3.08 -13.85
N TYR A 240 18.65 -1.75 -13.68
CA TYR A 240 19.00 -0.81 -14.74
C TYR A 240 20.50 -0.70 -15.00
N THR A 241 21.34 -0.98 -14.00
CA THR A 241 22.80 -1.00 -14.20
C THR A 241 23.28 -2.25 -14.93
N SER A 242 22.54 -3.37 -14.87
CA SER A 242 22.90 -4.58 -15.62
C SER A 242 22.53 -4.46 -17.09
N ASP A 243 21.38 -3.86 -17.45
CA ASP A 243 21.01 -3.65 -18.86
C ASP A 243 21.93 -2.64 -19.56
N ALA A 244 22.41 -1.62 -18.84
CA ALA A 244 23.39 -0.66 -19.39
C ALA A 244 24.79 -1.26 -19.63
N ALA A 245 25.07 -2.43 -19.06
CA ALA A 245 26.34 -3.14 -19.26
C ALA A 245 26.30 -4.11 -20.46
N ASP A 246 25.10 -4.56 -20.86
CA ASP A 246 24.91 -5.47 -22.00
C ASP A 246 24.83 -4.75 -23.37
N ASP A 247 24.63 -3.43 -23.37
CA ASP A 247 24.59 -2.59 -24.59
C ASP A 247 25.95 -2.03 -25.04
N ARG A 248 27.07 -2.70 -24.66
CA ARG A 248 28.43 -2.37 -25.14
C ARG A 248 29.11 -3.50 -25.86
#